data_a9ec4a9b38bda966c1dacafdc78bad55
#
_entry.id   a9ec4a9b38bda966c1dacafdc78bad55
#
_cell.length_a   1.000
_cell.length_b   1.000
_cell.length_c   1.000
_cell.angle_alpha   90.00
_cell.angle_beta   90.00
_cell.angle_gamma   90.00
#
_symmetry.space_group_name_H-M   'P 1'
#
loop_
_entity.id
_entity.type
_entity.pdbx_description
1 polymer ?
#
loop_
_entity_poly.entity_id
_entity_poly.type
_entity_poly.pdbx_seq_one_letter_code
_entity_poly.pdbx_strand_id
1 'polypeptide(L)'
;MLSRLFIPKTLLDQGGIYARSLPDHLNQWTLQSYERHGLTGTLVGEPTEKDQFLYVDLKFTNAEFQSKLKDAFPNLQVLPDGSLRIETEAIFQAVADKCRELLSTLPSDFFPTSTGKDAEVEVSLADTESETVTSERSGQQLYRTRLEEIWGGRCAVTGVGVPEVLRASHAKPWKDCETGNERLDGYNGFLLSANLDALFDKFLISFADDGKILISPYLKAEELKALGVTPEMKLRFVDSRHLPYLEYQRNQFLKRIGNGNVIKDENS
;
A
#
# COMPACT_ATOMS: atom_id res chain seq x y z
N MET A 1 26.96 4.72 -6.06
CA MET A 1 26.24 3.48 -6.45
C MET A 1 24.94 3.43 -5.68
N LEU A 2 23.92 2.87 -6.28
CA LEU A 2 22.58 2.80 -5.71
C LEU A 2 22.29 1.36 -5.24
N SER A 3 21.85 1.20 -3.98
CA SER A 3 21.44 -0.11 -3.46
C SER A 3 20.07 -0.50 -4.03
N ARG A 4 19.93 -1.75 -4.44
CA ARG A 4 18.68 -2.30 -4.96
C ARG A 4 17.50 -2.19 -3.98
N LEU A 5 17.77 -2.28 -2.68
CA LEU A 5 16.76 -2.14 -1.62
C LEU A 5 16.45 -0.68 -1.29
N PHE A 6 17.42 0.22 -1.50
CA PHE A 6 17.28 1.65 -1.21
C PHE A 6 16.24 2.32 -2.12
N ILE A 7 16.27 2.01 -3.42
CA ILE A 7 15.45 2.66 -4.44
C ILE A 7 13.94 2.53 -4.18
N PRO A 8 13.37 1.31 -4.06
CA PRO A 8 11.95 1.15 -3.78
C PRO A 8 11.55 1.78 -2.45
N LYS A 9 12.40 1.59 -1.41
CA LYS A 9 12.13 2.14 -0.09
C LYS A 9 12.06 3.66 -0.09
N THR A 10 12.99 4.33 -0.76
CA THR A 10 13.03 5.79 -0.84
C THR A 10 11.84 6.36 -1.61
N LEU A 11 11.46 5.74 -2.73
CA LEU A 11 10.25 6.14 -3.46
C LEU A 11 9.00 5.97 -2.60
N LEU A 12 8.89 4.87 -1.87
CA LEU A 12 7.77 4.60 -0.96
C LEU A 12 7.71 5.59 0.20
N ASP A 13 8.83 5.73 0.95
CA ASP A 13 8.86 6.48 2.19
C ASP A 13 8.82 8.00 1.95
N GLN A 14 9.40 8.47 0.86
CA GLN A 14 9.64 9.89 0.61
C GLN A 14 9.03 10.41 -0.68
N GLY A 15 8.98 9.59 -1.73
CA GLY A 15 8.48 10.01 -3.03
C GLY A 15 6.95 9.94 -3.19
N GLY A 16 6.24 9.28 -2.29
CA GLY A 16 4.80 9.04 -2.47
C GLY A 16 4.49 8.18 -3.71
N ILE A 17 5.47 7.40 -4.16
CA ILE A 17 5.42 6.62 -5.39
C ILE A 17 5.73 5.17 -5.07
N TYR A 18 4.85 4.30 -5.50
CA TYR A 18 5.01 2.87 -5.42
C TYR A 18 5.84 2.35 -6.59
N ALA A 19 6.86 1.55 -6.31
CA ALA A 19 7.70 0.90 -7.32
C ALA A 19 7.51 -0.62 -7.25
N ARG A 20 6.93 -1.19 -8.31
CA ARG A 20 6.73 -2.64 -8.45
C ARG A 20 7.75 -3.22 -9.41
N SER A 21 8.57 -4.17 -8.94
CA SER A 21 9.44 -4.93 -9.85
C SER A 21 8.63 -5.86 -10.73
N LEU A 22 8.99 -5.93 -12.00
CA LEU A 22 8.41 -6.91 -12.91
C LEU A 22 8.99 -8.31 -12.60
N PRO A 23 8.18 -9.39 -12.59
CA PRO A 23 8.61 -10.73 -12.20
C PRO A 23 9.84 -11.24 -12.99
N ASP A 24 9.91 -10.91 -14.28
CA ASP A 24 10.94 -11.38 -15.19
C ASP A 24 12.10 -10.37 -15.41
N HIS A 25 12.05 -9.20 -14.73
CA HIS A 25 13.00 -8.11 -14.88
C HIS A 25 13.49 -7.60 -13.53
N LEU A 26 14.55 -8.21 -13.02
CA LEU A 26 15.11 -7.91 -11.71
C LEU A 26 15.63 -6.48 -11.52
N ASN A 27 15.82 -5.73 -12.59
CA ASN A 27 16.37 -4.38 -12.64
C ASN A 27 15.38 -3.33 -13.17
N GLN A 28 14.10 -3.69 -13.29
CA GLN A 28 13.07 -2.79 -13.78
C GLN A 28 11.86 -2.75 -12.84
N TRP A 29 11.31 -1.54 -12.64
CA TRP A 29 10.10 -1.29 -11.86
C TRP A 29 9.11 -0.46 -12.66
N THR A 30 7.84 -0.79 -12.52
CA THR A 30 6.75 0.12 -12.85
C THR A 30 6.49 1.01 -11.65
N LEU A 31 6.23 2.29 -11.93
CA LEU A 31 5.97 3.32 -10.92
C LEU A 31 4.51 3.74 -10.96
N GLN A 32 3.94 3.96 -9.79
CA GLN A 32 2.59 4.49 -9.64
C GLN A 32 2.52 5.35 -8.38
N SER A 33 1.85 6.51 -8.43
CA SER A 33 1.64 7.31 -7.24
C SER A 33 0.60 6.66 -6.32
N TYR A 34 0.75 6.84 -5.01
CA TYR A 34 -0.24 6.41 -4.03
C TYR A 34 -1.52 7.24 -4.09
N GLU A 35 -1.39 8.50 -4.43
CA GLU A 35 -2.53 9.38 -4.60
C GLU A 35 -3.17 9.11 -5.96
N ARG A 36 -4.49 9.25 -6.04
CA ARG A 36 -5.31 8.99 -7.26
C ARG A 36 -5.00 9.97 -8.40
N HIS A 37 -3.74 10.37 -8.55
CA HIS A 37 -3.31 11.32 -9.58
C HIS A 37 -3.01 10.66 -10.93
N GLY A 38 -3.21 9.34 -11.08
CA GLY A 38 -2.94 8.63 -12.33
C GLY A 38 -1.48 8.72 -12.80
N LEU A 39 -0.55 9.15 -11.92
CA LEU A 39 0.85 9.22 -12.25
C LEU A 39 1.43 7.81 -12.34
N THR A 40 1.88 7.44 -13.52
CA THR A 40 2.59 6.19 -13.79
C THR A 40 3.96 6.49 -14.38
N GLY A 41 4.86 5.52 -14.30
CA GLY A 41 6.21 5.67 -14.84
C GLY A 41 6.98 4.37 -14.83
N THR A 42 8.26 4.47 -15.17
CA THR A 42 9.20 3.37 -15.17
C THR A 42 10.51 3.78 -14.51
N LEU A 43 11.14 2.82 -13.86
CA LEU A 43 12.49 2.93 -13.34
C LEU A 43 13.27 1.71 -13.84
N VAL A 44 14.40 1.94 -14.48
CA VAL A 44 15.27 0.90 -15.01
C VAL A 44 16.67 1.11 -14.47
N GLY A 45 17.22 0.08 -13.81
CA GLY A 45 18.56 0.14 -13.25
C GLY A 45 19.58 -0.63 -14.09
N GLU A 46 20.81 -0.13 -14.22
CA GLU A 46 21.94 -0.87 -14.78
C GLU A 46 22.63 -1.65 -13.66
N PRO A 47 22.49 -2.99 -13.62
CA PRO A 47 22.97 -3.80 -12.49
C PRO A 47 24.48 -3.93 -12.46
N THR A 48 25.02 -4.10 -11.25
CA THR A 48 26.40 -4.49 -10.98
C THR A 48 26.47 -5.94 -10.48
N GLU A 49 27.67 -6.50 -10.36
CA GLU A 49 27.88 -7.85 -9.79
C GLU A 49 27.54 -7.97 -8.30
N LYS A 50 27.35 -6.85 -7.57
CA LYS A 50 27.15 -6.79 -6.11
C LYS A 50 25.75 -6.37 -5.67
N ASP A 51 24.72 -6.69 -6.44
CA ASP A 51 23.32 -6.31 -6.14
C ASP A 51 23.12 -4.79 -5.93
N GLN A 52 23.87 -4.00 -6.70
CA GLN A 52 23.82 -2.54 -6.76
C GLN A 52 23.56 -2.11 -8.20
N PHE A 53 23.26 -0.83 -8.39
CA PHE A 53 23.14 -0.22 -9.71
C PHE A 53 24.22 0.84 -9.92
N LEU A 54 24.77 0.89 -11.12
CA LEU A 54 25.63 1.99 -11.56
C LEU A 54 24.84 3.27 -11.66
N TYR A 55 23.65 3.19 -12.24
CA TYR A 55 22.66 4.26 -12.37
C TYR A 55 21.26 3.66 -12.46
N VAL A 56 20.27 4.51 -12.31
CA VAL A 56 18.88 4.21 -12.66
C VAL A 56 18.34 5.29 -13.57
N ASP A 57 17.53 4.90 -14.53
CA ASP A 57 16.86 5.77 -15.48
C ASP A 57 15.38 5.87 -15.09
N LEU A 58 14.93 7.06 -14.70
CA LEU A 58 13.59 7.37 -14.22
C LEU A 58 12.78 8.12 -15.27
N LYS A 59 11.57 7.65 -15.54
CA LYS A 59 10.65 8.30 -16.48
C LYS A 59 9.21 8.20 -15.97
N PHE A 60 8.51 9.32 -15.98
CA PHE A 60 7.07 9.36 -15.78
C PHE A 60 6.34 9.53 -17.11
N THR A 61 5.14 8.96 -17.20
CA THR A 61 4.31 9.03 -18.42
C THR A 61 3.65 10.40 -18.59
N ASN A 62 3.36 11.09 -17.48
CA ASN A 62 2.84 12.45 -17.54
C ASN A 62 3.95 13.43 -17.93
N ALA A 63 3.79 14.06 -19.12
CA ALA A 63 4.83 14.92 -19.71
C ALA A 63 5.07 16.20 -18.89
N GLU A 64 4.02 16.77 -18.28
CA GLU A 64 4.15 17.97 -17.47
C GLU A 64 4.84 17.69 -16.13
N PHE A 65 4.50 16.59 -15.46
CA PHE A 65 5.18 16.14 -14.26
C PHE A 65 6.67 15.86 -14.54
N GLN A 66 6.96 15.14 -15.63
CA GLN A 66 8.31 14.86 -16.08
C GLN A 66 9.09 16.15 -16.40
N SER A 67 8.44 17.16 -17.02
CA SER A 67 9.08 18.45 -17.28
C SER A 67 9.40 19.19 -15.99
N LYS A 68 8.46 19.30 -15.06
CA LYS A 68 8.69 19.95 -13.74
C LYS A 68 9.83 19.27 -12.97
N LEU A 69 9.94 17.94 -13.08
CA LEU A 69 11.02 17.21 -12.45
C LEU A 69 12.37 17.51 -13.13
N LYS A 70 12.44 17.58 -14.45
CA LYS A 70 13.64 18.00 -15.20
C LYS A 70 14.08 19.42 -14.84
N ASP A 71 13.16 20.34 -14.76
CA ASP A 71 13.44 21.72 -14.43
C ASP A 71 14.01 21.89 -13.01
N ALA A 72 13.59 21.03 -12.08
CA ALA A 72 14.12 21.00 -10.74
C ALA A 72 15.55 20.43 -10.64
N PHE A 73 15.95 19.62 -11.63
CA PHE A 73 17.27 18.98 -11.67
C PHE A 73 17.98 19.19 -13.02
N PRO A 74 18.35 20.43 -13.37
CA PRO A 74 18.92 20.78 -14.67
C PRO A 74 20.27 20.13 -14.95
N ASN A 75 20.95 19.66 -13.91
CA ASN A 75 22.26 19.01 -14.01
C ASN A 75 22.18 17.49 -14.25
N LEU A 76 20.98 16.90 -14.17
CA LEU A 76 20.84 15.49 -14.47
C LEU A 76 20.86 15.23 -15.96
N GLN A 77 21.49 14.12 -16.33
CA GLN A 77 21.48 13.66 -17.73
C GLN A 77 20.07 13.29 -18.15
N VAL A 78 19.58 13.92 -19.20
CA VAL A 78 18.33 13.57 -19.87
C VAL A 78 18.66 12.69 -21.06
N LEU A 79 18.07 11.50 -21.11
CA LEU A 79 18.26 10.55 -22.20
C LEU A 79 17.36 10.88 -23.42
N PRO A 80 17.64 10.32 -24.62
CA PRO A 80 16.84 10.58 -25.82
C PRO A 80 15.35 10.25 -25.67
N ASP A 81 15.00 9.26 -24.86
CA ASP A 81 13.63 8.87 -24.55
C ASP A 81 12.95 9.77 -23.50
N GLY A 82 13.70 10.74 -22.96
CA GLY A 82 13.25 11.68 -21.94
C GLY A 82 13.42 11.20 -20.49
N SER A 83 14.02 10.04 -20.24
CA SER A 83 14.35 9.56 -18.90
C SER A 83 15.42 10.43 -18.23
N LEU A 84 15.39 10.49 -16.90
CA LEU A 84 16.40 11.13 -16.06
C LEU A 84 17.35 10.06 -15.51
N ARG A 85 18.64 10.20 -15.78
CA ARG A 85 19.67 9.32 -15.23
C ARG A 85 20.12 9.77 -13.85
N ILE A 86 20.09 8.84 -12.91
CA ILE A 86 20.43 9.08 -11.50
C ILE A 86 21.52 8.07 -11.10
N GLU A 87 22.65 8.58 -10.59
CA GLU A 87 23.85 7.77 -10.33
C GLU A 87 24.16 7.57 -8.86
N THR A 88 23.55 8.37 -7.97
CA THR A 88 23.83 8.34 -6.54
C THR A 88 22.56 8.30 -5.69
N GLU A 89 22.68 7.70 -4.49
CA GLU A 89 21.56 7.64 -3.53
C GLU A 89 21.14 9.04 -3.08
N ALA A 90 22.07 9.97 -2.90
CA ALA A 90 21.75 11.34 -2.51
C ALA A 90 20.91 12.08 -3.56
N ILE A 91 21.23 11.90 -4.85
CA ILE A 91 20.44 12.47 -5.94
C ILE A 91 19.08 11.78 -6.00
N PHE A 92 19.05 10.45 -5.88
CA PHE A 92 17.80 9.70 -5.88
C PHE A 92 16.86 10.13 -4.76
N GLN A 93 17.41 10.36 -3.56
CA GLN A 93 16.71 10.91 -2.41
C GLN A 93 16.09 12.27 -2.74
N ALA A 94 16.90 13.21 -3.26
CA ALA A 94 16.42 14.55 -3.62
C ALA A 94 15.30 14.50 -4.69
N VAL A 95 15.42 13.59 -5.66
CA VAL A 95 14.39 13.36 -6.69
C VAL A 95 13.10 12.81 -6.06
N ALA A 96 13.19 11.88 -5.11
CA ALA A 96 12.02 11.35 -4.42
C ALA A 96 11.31 12.42 -3.57
N ASP A 97 12.08 13.26 -2.86
CA ASP A 97 11.54 14.39 -2.10
C ASP A 97 10.82 15.38 -3.02
N LYS A 98 11.42 15.68 -4.17
CA LYS A 98 10.77 16.55 -5.18
C LYS A 98 9.52 15.94 -5.79
N CYS A 99 9.50 14.65 -6.01
CA CYS A 99 8.29 13.96 -6.46
C CYS A 99 7.15 14.14 -5.43
N ARG A 100 7.43 13.97 -4.15
CA ARG A 100 6.44 14.20 -3.07
C ARG A 100 5.96 15.65 -3.06
N GLU A 101 6.88 16.62 -3.14
CA GLU A 101 6.52 18.04 -3.18
C GLU A 101 5.59 18.33 -4.38
N LEU A 102 5.95 17.87 -5.56
CA LEU A 102 5.14 18.05 -6.76
C LEU A 102 3.75 17.41 -6.61
N LEU A 103 3.68 16.16 -6.10
CA LEU A 103 2.41 15.47 -5.88
C LEU A 103 1.51 16.20 -4.88
N SER A 104 2.08 16.83 -3.84
CA SER A 104 1.32 17.57 -2.84
C SER A 104 0.80 18.93 -3.32
N THR A 105 1.42 19.51 -4.36
CA THR A 105 1.10 20.85 -4.87
C THR A 105 0.23 20.82 -6.13
N LEU A 106 0.14 19.70 -6.81
CA LEU A 106 -0.66 19.57 -8.03
C LEU A 106 -2.14 19.33 -7.69
N PRO A 107 -3.07 19.91 -8.47
CA PRO A 107 -4.50 19.65 -8.33
C PRO A 107 -4.81 18.16 -8.49
N SER A 108 -5.84 17.67 -7.83
CA SER A 108 -6.25 16.26 -7.90
C SER A 108 -6.66 15.78 -9.29
N ASP A 109 -7.04 16.71 -10.17
CA ASP A 109 -7.41 16.50 -11.58
C ASP A 109 -6.25 16.70 -12.56
N PHE A 110 -5.06 17.04 -12.07
CA PHE A 110 -3.87 17.27 -12.90
C PHE A 110 -3.46 16.03 -13.70
N PHE A 111 -3.64 14.85 -13.13
CA PHE A 111 -3.44 13.59 -13.83
C PHE A 111 -4.79 13.02 -14.24
N PRO A 112 -5.21 13.17 -15.50
CA PRO A 112 -6.45 12.56 -15.95
C PRO A 112 -6.37 11.06 -15.67
N THR A 113 -7.32 10.55 -14.91
CA THR A 113 -7.54 9.12 -14.76
C THR A 113 -7.51 8.52 -16.15
N SER A 114 -6.62 7.56 -16.38
CA SER A 114 -6.50 6.88 -17.67
C SER A 114 -7.89 6.45 -18.11
N THR A 115 -8.43 7.14 -19.12
CA THR A 115 -9.65 6.78 -19.81
C THR A 115 -9.39 5.50 -20.59
N GLY A 116 -9.55 4.37 -19.95
CA GLY A 116 -9.37 3.08 -20.58
C GLY A 116 -9.66 1.95 -19.63
N LYS A 117 -10.95 1.69 -19.34
CA LYS A 117 -11.50 0.50 -18.72
C LYS A 117 -11.56 0.38 -17.19
N ASP A 118 -11.27 1.41 -16.42
CA ASP A 118 -11.83 1.56 -15.08
C ASP A 118 -13.00 2.56 -15.14
N ALA A 119 -13.89 2.35 -16.12
CA ALA A 119 -15.20 2.98 -16.12
C ALA A 119 -15.83 2.67 -14.75
N GLU A 120 -16.28 3.73 -14.10
CA GLU A 120 -17.22 3.70 -13.01
C GLU A 120 -18.11 2.46 -13.13
N VAL A 121 -17.78 1.42 -12.37
CA VAL A 121 -18.80 0.49 -11.98
C VAL A 121 -19.59 1.26 -10.94
N GLU A 122 -20.47 2.17 -11.40
CA GLU A 122 -21.71 2.42 -10.70
C GLU A 122 -22.35 1.04 -10.60
N VAL A 123 -22.11 0.38 -9.47
CA VAL A 123 -22.88 -0.76 -9.07
C VAL A 123 -24.27 -0.22 -8.79
N SER A 124 -25.07 -0.13 -9.86
CA SER A 124 -26.50 -0.02 -9.75
C SER A 124 -26.94 -1.21 -8.89
N LEU A 125 -27.32 -0.91 -7.66
CA LEU A 125 -27.98 -1.87 -6.75
C LEU A 125 -29.41 -2.09 -7.27
N ALA A 126 -29.55 -2.89 -8.30
CA ALA A 126 -30.83 -3.41 -8.77
C ALA A 126 -30.70 -4.92 -9.01
N ASP A 127 -31.20 -5.64 -8.00
CA ASP A 127 -31.90 -6.92 -8.06
C ASP A 127 -31.39 -8.05 -8.95
N THR A 128 -30.60 -8.97 -8.35
CA THR A 128 -30.88 -10.41 -8.22
C THR A 128 -29.76 -11.09 -7.42
N GLU A 129 -30.01 -12.06 -6.58
CA GLU A 129 -29.03 -12.72 -5.70
C GLU A 129 -27.79 -13.26 -6.43
N SER A 130 -27.89 -13.62 -7.71
CA SER A 130 -26.76 -14.12 -8.51
C SER A 130 -25.85 -13.00 -9.03
N GLU A 131 -26.38 -11.82 -9.31
CA GLU A 131 -25.61 -10.63 -9.74
C GLU A 131 -24.88 -9.99 -8.56
N THR A 132 -25.47 -10.02 -7.36
CA THR A 132 -24.86 -9.53 -6.13
C THR A 132 -23.59 -10.30 -5.79
N VAL A 133 -23.60 -11.62 -5.88
CA VAL A 133 -22.43 -12.48 -5.61
C VAL A 133 -21.30 -12.24 -6.62
N THR A 134 -21.62 -12.01 -7.88
CA THR A 134 -20.62 -11.72 -8.92
C THR A 134 -20.03 -10.33 -8.74
N SER A 135 -20.84 -9.34 -8.38
CA SER A 135 -20.44 -7.98 -8.10
C SER A 135 -19.55 -7.90 -6.83
N GLU A 136 -19.89 -8.60 -5.76
CA GLU A 136 -19.08 -8.67 -4.53
C GLU A 136 -17.71 -9.31 -4.79
N ARG A 137 -17.65 -10.41 -5.55
CA ARG A 137 -16.39 -11.06 -5.92
C ARG A 137 -15.50 -10.15 -6.76
N SER A 138 -16.07 -9.42 -7.70
CA SER A 138 -15.33 -8.44 -8.52
C SER A 138 -14.83 -7.29 -7.68
N GLY A 139 -15.62 -6.78 -6.72
CA GLY A 139 -15.21 -5.74 -5.78
C GLY A 139 -14.11 -6.20 -4.84
N GLN A 140 -14.20 -7.42 -4.31
CA GLN A 140 -13.14 -7.99 -3.45
C GLN A 140 -11.83 -8.18 -4.21
N GLN A 141 -11.88 -8.60 -5.48
CA GLN A 141 -10.70 -8.73 -6.32
C GLN A 141 -10.05 -7.37 -6.59
N LEU A 142 -10.85 -6.35 -6.92
CA LEU A 142 -10.36 -4.98 -7.13
C LEU A 142 -9.74 -4.41 -5.85
N TYR A 143 -10.39 -4.58 -4.70
CA TYR A 143 -9.86 -4.17 -3.42
C TYR A 143 -8.52 -4.86 -3.10
N ARG A 144 -8.43 -6.17 -3.34
CA ARG A 144 -7.18 -6.92 -3.19
C ARG A 144 -6.06 -6.36 -4.07
N THR A 145 -6.35 -6.10 -5.34
CA THR A 145 -5.38 -5.50 -6.28
C THR A 145 -4.86 -4.16 -5.74
N ARG A 146 -5.73 -3.29 -5.25
CA ARG A 146 -5.33 -2.00 -4.65
C ARG A 146 -4.42 -2.16 -3.43
N LEU A 147 -4.72 -3.13 -2.55
CA LEU A 147 -3.85 -3.43 -1.42
C LEU A 147 -2.50 -4.00 -1.86
N GLU A 148 -2.49 -4.89 -2.86
CA GLU A 148 -1.24 -5.42 -3.41
C GLU A 148 -0.39 -4.31 -4.02
N GLU A 149 -0.99 -3.33 -4.68
CA GLU A 149 -0.32 -2.14 -5.18
C GLU A 149 0.26 -1.29 -4.04
N ILE A 150 -0.53 -0.94 -3.03
CA ILE A 150 -0.10 -0.11 -1.89
C ILE A 150 1.02 -0.80 -1.10
N TRP A 151 0.90 -2.10 -0.84
CA TRP A 151 1.82 -2.86 0.03
C TRP A 151 2.93 -3.61 -0.72
N GLY A 152 2.99 -3.48 -2.05
CA GLY A 152 4.01 -4.12 -2.87
C GLY A 152 3.89 -5.64 -2.92
N GLY A 153 2.68 -6.18 -2.89
CA GLY A 153 2.47 -7.62 -2.84
C GLY A 153 3.07 -8.28 -1.59
N ARG A 154 3.30 -7.51 -0.50
CA ARG A 154 3.91 -8.00 0.74
C ARG A 154 3.08 -7.64 1.95
N CYS A 155 3.09 -8.52 2.95
CA CYS A 155 2.44 -8.27 4.23
C CYS A 155 2.85 -6.90 4.81
N ALA A 156 1.87 -6.11 5.21
CA ALA A 156 2.05 -4.77 5.78
C ALA A 156 2.89 -4.75 7.06
N VAL A 157 3.00 -5.87 7.76
CA VAL A 157 3.74 -6.02 9.02
C VAL A 157 5.02 -6.81 8.82
N THR A 158 4.92 -8.06 8.34
CA THR A 158 6.06 -8.99 8.29
C THR A 158 6.90 -8.85 7.03
N GLY A 159 6.40 -8.21 5.98
CA GLY A 159 7.06 -8.13 4.68
C GLY A 159 7.05 -9.43 3.87
N VAL A 160 6.41 -10.50 4.35
CA VAL A 160 6.26 -11.76 3.59
C VAL A 160 5.53 -11.48 2.28
N GLY A 161 6.11 -11.98 1.18
CA GLY A 161 5.61 -11.77 -0.19
C GLY A 161 5.13 -13.03 -0.89
N VAL A 162 4.60 -14.02 -0.14
CA VAL A 162 4.01 -15.25 -0.68
C VAL A 162 2.51 -15.00 -0.90
N PRO A 163 2.01 -14.87 -2.14
CA PRO A 163 0.64 -14.42 -2.43
C PRO A 163 -0.45 -15.32 -1.82
N GLU A 164 -0.18 -16.61 -1.72
CA GLU A 164 -1.12 -17.63 -1.23
C GLU A 164 -1.45 -17.46 0.26
N VAL A 165 -0.53 -16.88 1.03
CA VAL A 165 -0.70 -16.65 2.47
C VAL A 165 -1.10 -15.21 2.79
N LEU A 166 -1.25 -14.35 1.77
CA LEU A 166 -1.66 -12.96 1.96
C LEU A 166 -3.19 -12.82 1.84
N ARG A 167 -3.72 -11.94 2.68
CA ARG A 167 -5.15 -11.59 2.73
C ARG A 167 -5.34 -10.08 2.63
N ALA A 168 -6.37 -9.68 1.92
CA ALA A 168 -6.83 -8.29 1.82
C ALA A 168 -7.76 -8.00 3.00
N SER A 169 -7.23 -7.42 4.05
CA SER A 169 -7.87 -7.25 5.36
C SER A 169 -8.44 -5.84 5.51
N HIS A 170 -9.76 -5.69 5.69
CA HIS A 170 -10.40 -4.42 5.92
C HIS A 170 -10.23 -3.94 7.36
N ALA A 171 -9.91 -2.65 7.55
CA ALA A 171 -9.92 -2.02 8.86
C ALA A 171 -11.35 -1.65 9.30
N LYS A 172 -12.15 -1.05 8.43
CA LYS A 172 -13.60 -0.91 8.59
C LYS A 172 -14.26 -1.99 7.73
N PRO A 173 -14.91 -3.01 8.32
CA PRO A 173 -15.45 -4.14 7.59
C PRO A 173 -16.39 -3.74 6.45
N TRP A 174 -16.41 -4.51 5.38
CA TRP A 174 -17.23 -4.26 4.19
C TRP A 174 -18.70 -3.93 4.51
N LYS A 175 -19.29 -4.67 5.43
CA LYS A 175 -20.69 -4.49 5.87
C LYS A 175 -20.94 -3.17 6.61
N ASP A 176 -19.92 -2.58 7.21
CA ASP A 176 -20.00 -1.37 8.02
C ASP A 176 -19.60 -0.11 7.20
N CYS A 177 -19.15 -0.30 5.94
CA CYS A 177 -18.88 0.77 5.02
C CYS A 177 -20.18 1.36 4.46
N GLU A 178 -20.27 2.68 4.41
CA GLU A 178 -21.47 3.42 3.97
C GLU A 178 -21.56 3.50 2.44
N THR A 179 -20.42 3.55 1.77
CA THR A 179 -20.34 3.73 0.31
C THR A 179 -19.49 2.66 -0.38
N GLY A 180 -19.74 2.44 -1.67
CA GLY A 180 -18.89 1.57 -2.49
C GLY A 180 -17.44 2.07 -2.57
N ASN A 181 -17.23 3.38 -2.59
CA ASN A 181 -15.89 3.97 -2.56
C ASN A 181 -15.14 3.62 -1.29
N GLU A 182 -15.80 3.68 -0.12
CA GLU A 182 -15.20 3.30 1.16
C GLU A 182 -14.85 1.81 1.22
N ARG A 183 -15.69 0.95 0.63
CA ARG A 183 -15.45 -0.49 0.53
C ARG A 183 -14.23 -0.83 -0.32
N LEU A 184 -14.01 -0.07 -1.38
CA LEU A 184 -12.95 -0.28 -2.35
C LEU A 184 -11.71 0.59 -2.08
N ASP A 185 -11.72 1.42 -1.03
CA ASP A 185 -10.58 2.25 -0.67
C ASP A 185 -9.41 1.38 -0.19
N GLY A 186 -8.29 1.39 -0.90
CA GLY A 186 -7.08 0.66 -0.51
C GLY A 186 -6.47 1.10 0.82
N TYR A 187 -6.86 2.29 1.34
CA TYR A 187 -6.47 2.76 2.66
C TYR A 187 -7.40 2.28 3.77
N ASN A 188 -8.55 1.70 3.40
CA ASN A 188 -9.43 1.01 4.35
C ASN A 188 -8.92 -0.40 4.69
N GLY A 189 -7.62 -0.59 4.81
CA GLY A 189 -7.09 -1.87 5.26
C GLY A 189 -5.64 -2.15 4.92
N PHE A 190 -5.27 -3.39 5.04
CA PHE A 190 -3.89 -3.86 4.97
C PHE A 190 -3.79 -5.19 4.24
N LEU A 191 -2.70 -5.38 3.49
CA LEU A 191 -2.33 -6.70 3.01
C LEU A 191 -1.62 -7.44 4.15
N LEU A 192 -2.24 -8.43 4.75
CA LEU A 192 -1.74 -9.14 5.92
C LEU A 192 -1.45 -10.61 5.63
N SER A 193 -0.51 -11.20 6.35
CA SER A 193 -0.41 -12.66 6.42
C SER A 193 -1.65 -13.26 7.10
N ALA A 194 -2.04 -14.46 6.73
CA ALA A 194 -3.32 -15.08 7.14
C ALA A 194 -3.53 -15.13 8.66
N ASN A 195 -2.48 -15.33 9.45
CA ASN A 195 -2.53 -15.30 10.91
C ASN A 195 -2.82 -13.89 11.45
N LEU A 196 -2.17 -12.86 10.90
CA LEU A 196 -2.40 -11.46 11.28
C LEU A 196 -3.77 -10.97 10.83
N ASP A 197 -4.19 -11.34 9.61
CA ASP A 197 -5.53 -11.07 9.09
C ASP A 197 -6.61 -11.62 10.02
N ALA A 198 -6.52 -12.89 10.39
CA ALA A 198 -7.48 -13.53 11.28
C ALA A 198 -7.57 -12.84 12.66
N LEU A 199 -6.46 -12.38 13.20
CA LEU A 199 -6.44 -11.65 14.47
C LEU A 199 -7.02 -10.24 14.31
N PHE A 200 -6.69 -9.55 13.23
CA PHE A 200 -7.14 -8.20 12.94
C PHE A 200 -8.65 -8.13 12.65
N ASP A 201 -9.15 -9.04 11.80
CA ASP A 201 -10.59 -9.19 11.48
C ASP A 201 -11.43 -9.47 12.73
N LYS A 202 -10.88 -10.17 13.70
CA LYS A 202 -11.55 -10.48 14.98
C LYS A 202 -11.30 -9.43 16.06
N PHE A 203 -10.66 -8.31 15.75
CA PHE A 203 -10.31 -7.28 16.72
C PHE A 203 -9.52 -7.83 17.94
N LEU A 204 -8.66 -8.81 17.72
CA LEU A 204 -7.72 -9.35 18.69
C LEU A 204 -6.38 -8.63 18.66
N ILE A 205 -6.08 -8.01 17.53
CA ILE A 205 -5.00 -7.03 17.37
C ILE A 205 -5.53 -5.77 16.70
N SER A 206 -4.81 -4.67 16.88
CA SER A 206 -5.00 -3.39 16.21
C SER A 206 -3.66 -2.73 15.97
N PHE A 207 -3.67 -1.51 15.43
CA PHE A 207 -2.46 -0.69 15.29
C PHE A 207 -2.71 0.73 15.77
N ALA A 208 -1.71 1.32 16.43
CA ALA A 208 -1.67 2.72 16.80
C ALA A 208 -1.42 3.62 15.56
N ASP A 209 -1.54 4.93 15.72
CA ASP A 209 -1.32 5.89 14.61
C ASP A 209 0.14 5.89 14.09
N ASP A 210 1.09 5.50 14.94
CA ASP A 210 2.50 5.30 14.56
C ASP A 210 2.76 3.91 13.94
N GLY A 211 1.72 3.11 13.78
CA GLY A 211 1.76 1.76 13.21
C GLY A 211 2.11 0.65 14.20
N LYS A 212 2.40 0.92 15.47
CA LYS A 212 2.71 -0.12 16.46
C LYS A 212 1.51 -1.02 16.69
N ILE A 213 1.76 -2.31 16.81
CA ILE A 213 0.74 -3.31 17.10
C ILE A 213 0.16 -3.12 18.51
N LEU A 214 -1.15 -3.22 18.62
CA LEU A 214 -1.90 -3.31 19.87
C LEU A 214 -2.43 -4.73 19.97
N ILE A 215 -2.14 -5.40 21.08
CA ILE A 215 -2.47 -6.82 21.29
C ILE A 215 -3.50 -6.94 22.41
N SER A 216 -4.54 -7.72 22.14
CA SER A 216 -5.57 -8.00 23.17
C SER A 216 -4.96 -8.75 24.36
N PRO A 217 -5.30 -8.34 25.61
CA PRO A 217 -4.86 -9.03 26.82
C PRO A 217 -5.42 -10.46 26.95
N TYR A 218 -6.37 -10.85 26.11
CA TYR A 218 -6.92 -12.22 26.07
C TYR A 218 -6.04 -13.22 25.35
N LEU A 219 -5.06 -12.75 24.53
CA LEU A 219 -4.09 -13.62 23.87
C LEU A 219 -2.95 -13.95 24.84
N LYS A 220 -2.75 -15.23 25.10
CA LYS A 220 -1.66 -15.71 25.98
C LYS A 220 -0.32 -15.67 25.24
N ALA A 221 0.77 -15.62 26.00
CA ALA A 221 2.12 -15.56 25.44
C ALA A 221 2.46 -16.78 24.55
N GLU A 222 1.96 -17.96 24.90
CA GLU A 222 2.16 -19.19 24.12
C GLU A 222 1.43 -19.12 22.78
N GLU A 223 0.21 -18.53 22.75
CA GLU A 223 -0.58 -18.35 21.54
C GLU A 223 0.06 -17.32 20.62
N LEU A 224 0.53 -16.20 21.17
CA LEU A 224 1.26 -15.19 20.42
C LEU A 224 2.53 -15.78 19.78
N LYS A 225 3.28 -16.54 20.54
CA LYS A 225 4.49 -17.25 20.06
C LYS A 225 4.14 -18.23 18.94
N ALA A 226 3.10 -19.04 19.10
CA ALA A 226 2.66 -20.01 18.10
C ALA A 226 2.19 -19.36 16.81
N LEU A 227 1.55 -18.16 16.90
CA LEU A 227 1.11 -17.35 15.79
C LEU A 227 2.23 -16.49 15.20
N GLY A 228 3.42 -16.47 15.79
CA GLY A 228 4.54 -15.64 15.35
C GLY A 228 4.27 -14.14 15.52
N VAL A 229 3.48 -13.75 16.52
CA VAL A 229 3.14 -12.35 16.82
C VAL A 229 3.95 -11.86 18.00
N THR A 230 4.57 -10.69 17.86
CA THR A 230 5.36 -10.06 18.93
C THR A 230 4.93 -8.60 19.17
N PRO A 231 5.13 -8.07 20.40
CA PRO A 231 4.78 -6.69 20.74
C PRO A 231 5.58 -5.62 19.97
N GLU A 232 6.72 -6.00 19.38
CA GLU A 232 7.58 -5.09 18.60
C GLU A 232 7.10 -4.92 17.16
N MET A 233 6.14 -5.71 16.73
CA MET A 233 5.59 -5.62 15.38
C MET A 233 4.94 -4.27 15.13
N LYS A 234 5.09 -3.81 13.91
CA LYS A 234 4.46 -2.57 13.43
C LYS A 234 4.15 -2.65 11.95
N LEU A 235 3.22 -1.83 11.51
CA LEU A 235 3.03 -1.56 10.09
C LEU A 235 4.31 -0.97 9.50
N ARG A 236 4.69 -1.39 8.30
CA ARG A 236 5.87 -0.90 7.59
C ARG A 236 5.80 0.60 7.30
N PHE A 237 4.59 1.11 7.12
CA PHE A 237 4.27 2.53 7.09
C PHE A 237 2.81 2.78 7.46
N VAL A 238 2.47 4.03 7.80
CA VAL A 238 1.09 4.51 7.98
C VAL A 238 0.95 5.80 7.19
N ASP A 239 -0.03 5.84 6.30
CA ASP A 239 -0.45 7.05 5.60
C ASP A 239 -1.60 7.72 6.37
N SER A 240 -1.74 9.03 6.28
CA SER A 240 -2.83 9.76 6.94
C SER A 240 -4.22 9.27 6.57
N ARG A 241 -4.38 8.72 5.36
CA ARG A 241 -5.64 8.13 4.86
C ARG A 241 -6.03 6.82 5.56
N HIS A 242 -5.07 6.11 6.18
CA HIS A 242 -5.39 4.94 7.01
C HIS A 242 -6.02 5.35 8.36
N LEU A 243 -5.72 6.55 8.87
CA LEU A 243 -6.05 6.94 10.24
C LEU A 243 -7.53 6.85 10.58
N PRO A 244 -8.48 7.33 9.75
CA PRO A 244 -9.91 7.20 10.04
C PRO A 244 -10.37 5.75 10.16
N TYR A 245 -9.85 4.87 9.32
CA TYR A 245 -10.17 3.45 9.34
C TYR A 245 -9.50 2.71 10.50
N LEU A 246 -8.25 3.08 10.83
CA LEU A 246 -7.57 2.59 12.02
C LEU A 246 -8.28 3.02 13.30
N GLU A 247 -8.78 4.25 13.36
CA GLU A 247 -9.59 4.73 14.49
C GLU A 247 -10.85 3.88 14.66
N TYR A 248 -11.57 3.61 13.56
CA TYR A 248 -12.73 2.72 13.59
C TYR A 248 -12.35 1.34 14.15
N GLN A 249 -11.31 0.72 13.62
CA GLN A 249 -10.85 -0.61 14.00
C GLN A 249 -10.38 -0.65 15.47
N ARG A 250 -9.65 0.37 15.95
CA ARG A 250 -9.26 0.50 17.35
C ARG A 250 -10.48 0.65 18.29
N ASN A 251 -11.49 1.38 17.87
CA ASN A 251 -12.72 1.50 18.66
C ASN A 251 -13.41 0.14 18.83
N GLN A 252 -13.43 -0.70 17.79
CA GLN A 252 -13.97 -2.06 17.90
C GLN A 252 -13.07 -2.96 18.78
N PHE A 253 -11.75 -2.85 18.61
CA PHE A 253 -10.77 -3.53 19.46
C PHE A 253 -10.96 -3.16 20.94
N LEU A 254 -11.07 -1.89 21.28
CA LEU A 254 -11.29 -1.41 22.64
C LEU A 254 -12.65 -1.86 23.22
N LYS A 255 -13.72 -1.82 22.42
CA LYS A 255 -15.03 -2.36 22.81
C LYS A 255 -14.94 -3.85 23.13
N ARG A 256 -14.22 -4.64 22.33
CA ARG A 256 -14.01 -6.05 22.59
C ARG A 256 -13.29 -6.29 23.92
N ILE A 257 -12.25 -5.51 24.23
CA ILE A 257 -11.52 -5.62 25.50
C ILE A 257 -12.42 -5.21 26.68
N GLY A 258 -13.18 -4.12 26.55
CA GLY A 258 -14.09 -3.64 27.61
C GLY A 258 -15.26 -4.60 27.89
N ASN A 259 -15.77 -5.28 26.85
CA ASN A 259 -16.87 -6.24 26.99
C ASN A 259 -16.41 -7.63 27.45
N GLY A 260 -15.11 -7.88 27.53
CA GLY A 260 -14.54 -9.19 27.90
C GLY A 260 -14.73 -9.63 29.36
N ASN A 261 -15.44 -8.85 30.15
CA ASN A 261 -15.95 -9.30 31.45
C ASN A 261 -17.22 -10.18 31.37
N VAL A 262 -17.69 -10.55 30.16
CA VAL A 262 -18.94 -11.29 29.95
C VAL A 262 -18.72 -12.50 29.02
N ILE A 263 -17.61 -13.19 29.12
CA ILE A 263 -17.59 -14.62 28.73
C ILE A 263 -17.65 -15.41 30.03
N LYS A 264 -18.83 -15.50 30.58
CA LYS A 264 -19.17 -16.54 31.52
C LYS A 264 -19.11 -17.86 30.77
N ASP A 265 -18.36 -18.79 31.34
CA ASP A 265 -18.35 -20.21 31.08
C ASP A 265 -19.78 -20.74 30.83
N GLU A 266 -20.18 -20.87 29.58
CA GLU A 266 -21.25 -21.77 29.20
C GLU A 266 -20.63 -23.10 28.80
N ASN A 267 -20.05 -23.79 29.77
CA ASN A 267 -19.86 -25.22 29.81
C ASN A 267 -19.48 -25.60 31.28
N SER A 268 -20.49 -25.74 32.10
CA SER A 268 -20.51 -26.58 33.32
C SER A 268 -21.68 -27.53 33.23
#